data_94618c6cf0057450db17c2b1a6e466cd
#
_entry.id   94618c6cf0057450db17c2b1a6e466cd
#
_cell.length_a   1.000
_cell.length_b   1.000
_cell.length_c   1.000
_cell.angle_alpha   90.00
_cell.angle_beta   90.00
_cell.angle_gamma   90.00
#
_symmetry.space_group_name_H-M   'P 1'
#
loop_
_entity.id
_entity.type
_entity.pdbx_description
1 polymer ?
#
loop_
_entity_poly.entity_id
_entity_poly.type
_entity_poly.pdbx_seq_one_letter_code
_entity_poly.pdbx_strand_id
1 'polypeptide(L)'
;MTENNNTQQFIKQLAEREGVSEEKIKEIIIDSFRKSYCEGENSGAELHFEFDSGLSIYRLYKIVETINEPEKEITKDNKLLKEGQIKGNDFLLPLDIKNLSISLNQEIKNRLRKDVEEISWERQYKLYKSQQGEIIKGNIKSIQGKKYYSVDLGKGTGYWAKSEWTLREEPRLGQRFCLLIKEVREKATEDNPQIILTRSDDLFIRKLLEQENPQIKAGIIAIHDILRLPGLVSKVIVERGKVAMEKGLRLDPAGTCIGEEGEKAKSVSRLIYPERIDFADWTEDKKKLLPKLLSPVKLIKLNIKKEEEWEIVVPQQKVSLLLQHGGKLLKMISEYLKLNIHVLILEEMEENKVLENKGKILQEIGNYKNVEVQIVEEIEK
;
A
#
# COMPACT_ATOMS: atom_id res chain seq x y z
N MET A 1 -37.56 7.91 -26.01
CA MET A 1 -37.36 8.78 -24.81
C MET A 1 -36.44 8.17 -23.73
N THR A 2 -36.08 6.90 -23.79
CA THR A 2 -35.31 6.18 -22.75
C THR A 2 -33.78 6.22 -22.90
N GLU A 3 -33.25 6.48 -24.09
CA GLU A 3 -31.77 6.51 -24.30
C GLU A 3 -31.13 7.86 -23.91
N ASN A 4 -31.84 8.97 -24.01
CA ASN A 4 -31.29 10.31 -23.76
C ASN A 4 -31.11 10.61 -22.25
N ASN A 5 -32.00 10.12 -21.38
CA ASN A 5 -31.84 10.23 -19.93
C ASN A 5 -30.60 9.48 -19.41
N ASN A 6 -30.13 8.48 -20.18
CA ASN A 6 -29.00 7.64 -19.79
C ASN A 6 -27.65 8.39 -19.91
N THR A 7 -27.50 9.27 -20.90
CA THR A 7 -26.22 9.98 -21.13
C THR A 7 -25.95 11.07 -20.09
N GLN A 8 -26.94 11.89 -19.76
CA GLN A 8 -26.79 12.91 -18.71
C GLN A 8 -26.55 12.28 -17.33
N GLN A 9 -27.32 11.22 -17.03
CA GLN A 9 -27.14 10.46 -15.80
C GLN A 9 -25.75 9.81 -15.75
N PHE A 10 -25.25 9.29 -16.86
CA PHE A 10 -23.91 8.73 -16.98
C PHE A 10 -22.82 9.79 -16.75
N ILE A 11 -22.96 10.98 -17.38
CA ILE A 11 -22.02 12.11 -17.18
C ILE A 11 -21.99 12.51 -15.70
N LYS A 12 -23.17 12.64 -15.08
CA LYS A 12 -23.29 12.99 -13.67
C LYS A 12 -22.65 11.94 -12.76
N GLN A 13 -22.95 10.66 -12.96
CA GLN A 13 -22.34 9.57 -12.20
C GLN A 13 -20.82 9.52 -12.37
N LEU A 14 -20.33 9.74 -13.58
CA LEU A 14 -18.92 9.78 -13.87
C LEU A 14 -18.24 10.99 -13.20
N ALA A 15 -18.85 12.15 -13.27
CA ALA A 15 -18.39 13.38 -12.61
C ALA A 15 -18.31 13.21 -11.08
N GLU A 16 -19.35 12.65 -10.47
CA GLU A 16 -19.40 12.34 -9.04
C GLU A 16 -18.32 11.31 -8.65
N ARG A 17 -18.18 10.23 -9.44
CA ARG A 17 -17.19 9.18 -9.19
C ARG A 17 -15.77 9.71 -9.27
N GLU A 18 -15.46 10.49 -10.31
CA GLU A 18 -14.13 11.05 -10.50
C GLU A 18 -13.93 12.38 -9.74
N GLY A 19 -14.98 12.94 -9.13
CA GLY A 19 -14.91 14.17 -8.32
C GLY A 19 -14.49 15.39 -9.13
N VAL A 20 -14.93 15.48 -10.36
CA VAL A 20 -14.74 16.60 -11.29
C VAL A 20 -16.09 17.20 -11.69
N SER A 21 -16.10 18.37 -12.30
CA SER A 21 -17.35 18.97 -12.78
C SER A 21 -17.90 18.22 -14.00
N GLU A 22 -19.23 18.31 -14.21
CA GLU A 22 -19.87 17.74 -15.40
C GLU A 22 -19.33 18.39 -16.69
N GLU A 23 -19.00 19.69 -16.64
CA GLU A 23 -18.40 20.41 -17.76
C GLU A 23 -17.06 19.78 -18.16
N LYS A 24 -16.25 19.40 -17.18
CA LYS A 24 -14.96 18.74 -17.46
C LYS A 24 -15.13 17.38 -18.12
N ILE A 25 -16.13 16.60 -17.71
CA ILE A 25 -16.46 15.33 -18.37
C ILE A 25 -16.94 15.55 -19.80
N LYS A 26 -17.77 16.58 -20.04
CA LYS A 26 -18.22 16.95 -21.39
C LYS A 26 -17.04 17.34 -22.29
N GLU A 27 -16.10 18.16 -21.79
CA GLU A 27 -14.87 18.50 -22.52
C GLU A 27 -14.08 17.26 -22.95
N ILE A 28 -13.91 16.29 -22.02
CA ILE A 28 -13.19 15.05 -22.32
C ILE A 28 -13.90 14.24 -23.42
N ILE A 29 -15.22 14.15 -23.34
CA ILE A 29 -16.01 13.43 -24.35
C ILE A 29 -15.81 14.11 -25.72
N ILE A 30 -15.89 15.44 -25.78
CA ILE A 30 -15.67 16.22 -26.99
C ILE A 30 -14.28 15.98 -27.54
N ASP A 31 -13.25 16.09 -26.71
CA ASP A 31 -11.86 15.96 -27.14
C ASP A 31 -11.51 14.55 -27.58
N SER A 32 -11.94 13.54 -26.82
CA SER A 32 -11.72 12.13 -27.17
C SER A 32 -12.39 11.78 -28.50
N PHE A 33 -13.63 12.26 -28.71
CA PHE A 33 -14.37 12.02 -29.95
C PHE A 33 -13.74 12.79 -31.12
N ARG A 34 -13.43 14.07 -30.94
CA ARG A 34 -12.83 14.92 -31.98
C ARG A 34 -11.49 14.35 -32.43
N LYS A 35 -10.62 14.00 -31.49
CA LYS A 35 -9.31 13.41 -31.82
C LYS A 35 -9.43 12.10 -32.58
N SER A 36 -10.33 11.19 -32.17
CA SER A 36 -10.50 9.92 -32.86
C SER A 36 -11.21 10.06 -34.21
N TYR A 37 -12.22 10.91 -34.32
CA TYR A 37 -13.00 11.10 -35.55
C TYR A 37 -12.24 11.88 -36.62
N CYS A 38 -11.49 12.91 -36.24
CA CYS A 38 -10.76 13.77 -37.19
C CYS A 38 -9.37 13.25 -37.54
N GLU A 39 -8.98 12.06 -37.03
CA GLU A 39 -7.79 11.36 -37.50
C GLU A 39 -8.12 10.53 -38.76
N GLY A 40 -7.21 10.44 -39.72
CA GLY A 40 -7.37 9.66 -40.94
C GLY A 40 -8.31 10.25 -42.00
N GLU A 41 -9.29 9.47 -42.48
CA GLU A 41 -10.19 9.84 -43.59
C GLU A 41 -11.07 11.05 -43.35
N ASN A 42 -11.32 11.38 -42.10
CA ASN A 42 -12.10 12.54 -41.65
C ASN A 42 -11.23 13.75 -41.28
N SER A 43 -9.98 13.77 -41.68
CA SER A 43 -9.06 14.88 -41.40
C SER A 43 -9.63 16.22 -41.89
N GLY A 44 -9.65 17.21 -40.99
CA GLY A 44 -10.21 18.54 -41.28
C GLY A 44 -11.73 18.68 -41.08
N ALA A 45 -12.43 17.61 -40.65
CA ALA A 45 -13.85 17.75 -40.28
C ALA A 45 -14.01 18.57 -39.00
N GLU A 46 -14.88 19.57 -39.04
CA GLU A 46 -15.30 20.32 -37.86
C GLU A 46 -16.54 19.67 -37.26
N LEU A 47 -16.56 19.53 -35.90
CA LEU A 47 -17.64 18.89 -35.15
C LEU A 47 -18.28 19.88 -34.16
N HIS A 48 -19.61 19.86 -34.10
CA HIS A 48 -20.40 20.58 -33.10
C HIS A 48 -21.09 19.58 -32.18
N PHE A 49 -21.10 19.86 -30.88
CA PHE A 49 -21.65 19.00 -29.84
C PHE A 49 -22.74 19.73 -29.04
N GLU A 50 -23.85 19.06 -28.83
CA GLU A 50 -24.96 19.53 -27.98
C GLU A 50 -25.29 18.51 -26.91
N PHE A 51 -25.54 18.99 -25.69
CA PHE A 51 -25.78 18.13 -24.49
C PHE A 51 -27.16 18.48 -23.86
N ASP A 52 -28.16 18.86 -24.63
CA ASP A 52 -29.44 19.34 -24.09
C ASP A 52 -30.29 18.19 -23.53
N SER A 53 -30.68 17.23 -24.36
CA SER A 53 -31.47 16.06 -23.97
C SER A 53 -30.67 14.75 -23.98
N GLY A 54 -29.41 14.82 -24.35
CA GLY A 54 -28.46 13.72 -24.53
C GLY A 54 -27.20 14.25 -25.19
N LEU A 55 -26.41 13.37 -25.78
CA LEU A 55 -25.28 13.76 -26.60
C LEU A 55 -25.67 13.70 -28.09
N SER A 56 -25.76 14.87 -28.70
CA SER A 56 -25.96 15.01 -30.16
C SER A 56 -24.67 15.54 -30.77
N ILE A 57 -24.22 14.92 -31.84
CA ILE A 57 -22.98 15.28 -32.54
C ILE A 57 -23.36 15.63 -33.97
N TYR A 58 -22.84 16.76 -34.44
CA TYR A 58 -23.07 17.25 -35.76
C TYR A 58 -21.76 17.50 -36.48
N ARG A 59 -21.72 17.16 -37.78
CA ARG A 59 -20.66 17.62 -38.68
C ARG A 59 -20.97 19.03 -39.13
N LEU A 60 -20.03 19.94 -38.92
CA LEU A 60 -20.22 21.36 -39.19
C LEU A 60 -19.71 21.66 -40.60
N TYR A 61 -20.53 22.30 -41.39
CA TYR A 61 -20.17 22.84 -42.69
C TYR A 61 -20.42 24.36 -42.69
N LYS A 62 -19.44 25.13 -43.14
CA LYS A 62 -19.64 26.56 -43.34
C LYS A 62 -20.42 26.80 -44.62
N ILE A 63 -21.50 27.56 -44.53
CA ILE A 63 -22.24 28.03 -45.72
C ILE A 63 -21.42 29.13 -46.36
N VAL A 64 -20.71 28.80 -47.43
CA VAL A 64 -20.02 29.81 -48.26
C VAL A 64 -21.04 30.38 -49.25
N GLU A 65 -21.34 31.66 -49.18
CA GLU A 65 -22.05 32.33 -50.28
C GLU A 65 -21.17 32.27 -51.54
N THR A 66 -21.42 31.30 -52.39
CA THR A 66 -20.64 31.12 -53.64
C THR A 66 -21.08 32.04 -54.71
N ILE A 67 -20.16 32.91 -55.04
CA ILE A 67 -20.07 33.43 -56.41
C ILE A 67 -18.99 32.58 -57.12
N ASN A 68 -19.42 31.63 -58.03
CA ASN A 68 -18.62 31.00 -59.07
C ASN A 68 -17.77 29.75 -58.76
N GLU A 69 -18.26 28.73 -58.05
CA GLU A 69 -17.71 27.34 -58.32
C GLU A 69 -18.83 26.30 -58.22
N PRO A 70 -19.15 25.53 -59.30
CA PRO A 70 -20.33 24.65 -59.31
C PRO A 70 -20.18 23.32 -58.63
N GLU A 71 -19.05 22.99 -58.03
CA GLU A 71 -18.80 21.64 -57.46
C GLU A 71 -18.99 21.55 -55.93
N LYS A 72 -19.31 22.61 -55.23
CA LYS A 72 -19.53 22.63 -53.76
C LYS A 72 -20.86 23.23 -53.33
N GLU A 73 -21.82 23.35 -54.21
CA GLU A 73 -23.15 23.89 -53.86
C GLU A 73 -23.96 22.84 -53.11
N ILE A 74 -24.26 23.14 -51.85
CA ILE A 74 -25.41 22.52 -51.14
C ILE A 74 -26.65 23.27 -51.67
N THR A 75 -27.19 22.80 -52.81
CA THR A 75 -28.43 23.39 -53.37
C THR A 75 -29.63 23.05 -52.49
N LYS A 76 -30.66 23.95 -52.47
CA LYS A 76 -31.90 23.83 -51.69
C LYS A 76 -32.66 22.51 -51.94
N ASP A 77 -32.35 21.77 -52.99
CA ASP A 77 -32.95 20.47 -53.32
C ASP A 77 -32.14 19.24 -52.86
N ASN A 78 -31.03 19.48 -52.18
CA ASN A 78 -30.18 18.40 -51.74
C ASN A 78 -30.80 17.70 -50.50
N LYS A 79 -30.85 16.35 -50.51
CA LYS A 79 -31.40 15.52 -49.41
C LYS A 79 -30.75 15.83 -48.06
N LEU A 80 -29.48 16.23 -48.07
CA LEU A 80 -28.72 16.63 -46.87
C LEU A 80 -29.31 17.84 -46.16
N LEU A 81 -29.92 18.83 -46.92
CA LEU A 81 -30.60 20.00 -46.32
C LEU A 81 -31.88 19.65 -45.55
N LYS A 82 -32.49 18.47 -45.83
CA LYS A 82 -33.68 17.99 -45.12
C LYS A 82 -33.35 17.32 -43.81
N GLU A 83 -32.11 16.87 -43.66
CA GLU A 83 -31.63 16.16 -42.47
C GLU A 83 -30.83 17.07 -41.53
N GLY A 84 -30.38 18.24 -41.99
CA GLY A 84 -29.54 19.16 -41.22
C GLY A 84 -30.28 20.38 -40.69
N GLN A 85 -29.62 21.14 -39.81
CA GLN A 85 -30.08 22.39 -39.20
C GLN A 85 -29.17 23.55 -39.62
N ILE A 86 -29.75 24.71 -39.94
CA ILE A 86 -29.01 25.94 -40.21
C ILE A 86 -28.96 26.78 -38.93
N LYS A 87 -27.75 27.09 -38.48
CA LYS A 87 -27.49 27.92 -37.30
C LYS A 87 -26.56 29.10 -37.68
N GLY A 88 -27.14 30.25 -37.99
CA GLY A 88 -26.36 31.38 -38.55
C GLY A 88 -25.81 31.04 -39.93
N ASN A 89 -24.50 31.16 -40.11
CA ASN A 89 -23.77 30.81 -41.35
C ASN A 89 -23.30 29.39 -41.40
N ASP A 90 -23.68 28.56 -40.41
CA ASP A 90 -23.22 27.18 -40.32
C ASP A 90 -24.38 26.21 -40.60
N PHE A 91 -24.04 25.13 -41.31
CA PHE A 91 -24.93 24.01 -41.55
C PHE A 91 -24.50 22.81 -40.71
N LEU A 92 -25.39 22.32 -39.83
CA LEU A 92 -25.18 21.23 -38.91
C LEU A 92 -25.83 19.96 -39.45
N LEU A 93 -25.03 19.00 -39.91
CA LEU A 93 -25.50 17.68 -40.34
C LEU A 93 -25.41 16.71 -39.18
N PRO A 94 -26.52 16.06 -38.73
CA PRO A 94 -26.47 15.07 -37.66
C PRO A 94 -25.54 13.94 -38.02
N LEU A 95 -24.63 13.59 -37.09
CA LEU A 95 -23.77 12.46 -37.19
C LEU A 95 -24.36 11.30 -36.43
N ASP A 96 -24.83 10.26 -37.12
CA ASP A 96 -25.33 9.07 -36.48
C ASP A 96 -24.16 8.21 -35.96
N ILE A 97 -23.96 8.24 -34.67
CA ILE A 97 -22.89 7.48 -33.97
C ILE A 97 -23.03 5.96 -34.23
N LYS A 98 -24.27 5.47 -34.47
CA LYS A 98 -24.53 4.05 -34.72
C LYS A 98 -24.01 3.59 -36.08
N ASN A 99 -23.84 4.53 -37.00
CA ASN A 99 -23.33 4.26 -38.38
C ASN A 99 -21.80 4.40 -38.49
N LEU A 100 -21.12 4.76 -37.39
CA LEU A 100 -19.64 4.78 -37.39
C LEU A 100 -19.07 3.36 -37.49
N SER A 101 -17.90 3.23 -38.11
CA SER A 101 -17.23 1.94 -38.19
C SER A 101 -16.97 1.33 -36.82
N ILE A 102 -16.97 0.01 -36.71
CA ILE A 102 -16.70 -0.71 -35.47
C ILE A 102 -15.34 -0.33 -34.89
N SER A 103 -14.33 -0.17 -35.75
CA SER A 103 -12.98 0.23 -35.38
C SER A 103 -12.95 1.63 -34.76
N LEU A 104 -13.61 2.61 -35.37
CA LEU A 104 -13.68 3.99 -34.88
C LEU A 104 -14.43 4.08 -33.54
N ASN A 105 -15.55 3.37 -33.42
CA ASN A 105 -16.28 3.28 -32.14
C ASN A 105 -15.41 2.68 -31.01
N GLN A 106 -14.61 1.68 -31.32
CA GLN A 106 -13.71 1.09 -30.34
C GLN A 106 -12.57 2.04 -29.98
N GLU A 107 -12.05 2.77 -30.93
CA GLU A 107 -11.00 3.77 -30.71
C GLU A 107 -11.50 4.91 -29.82
N ILE A 108 -12.68 5.48 -30.12
CA ILE A 108 -13.31 6.51 -29.27
C ILE A 108 -13.49 6.02 -27.84
N LYS A 109 -14.01 4.80 -27.64
CA LYS A 109 -14.19 4.21 -26.30
C LYS A 109 -12.86 4.04 -25.57
N ASN A 110 -11.83 3.57 -26.25
CA ASN A 110 -10.51 3.35 -25.65
C ASN A 110 -9.85 4.69 -25.25
N ARG A 111 -9.94 5.71 -26.14
CA ARG A 111 -9.42 7.05 -25.85
C ARG A 111 -10.16 7.70 -24.69
N LEU A 112 -11.50 7.67 -24.70
CA LEU A 112 -12.32 8.19 -23.60
C LEU A 112 -11.99 7.53 -22.27
N ARG A 113 -11.81 6.19 -22.25
CA ARG A 113 -11.41 5.48 -21.03
C ARG A 113 -10.06 6.01 -20.54
N LYS A 114 -9.09 6.13 -21.41
CA LYS A 114 -7.73 6.60 -21.08
C LYS A 114 -7.75 8.03 -20.54
N ASP A 115 -8.48 8.93 -21.17
CA ASP A 115 -8.56 10.33 -20.77
C ASP A 115 -9.24 10.47 -19.37
N VAL A 116 -10.27 9.67 -19.10
CA VAL A 116 -10.91 9.60 -17.76
C VAL A 116 -9.99 9.01 -16.72
N GLU A 117 -9.22 7.96 -17.06
CA GLU A 117 -8.23 7.36 -16.17
C GLU A 117 -7.13 8.37 -15.80
N GLU A 118 -6.64 9.17 -16.75
CA GLU A 118 -5.63 10.20 -16.48
C GLU A 118 -6.11 11.24 -15.46
N ILE A 119 -7.35 11.68 -15.55
CA ILE A 119 -7.92 12.61 -14.56
C ILE A 119 -8.06 11.96 -13.19
N SER A 120 -8.49 10.70 -13.16
CA SER A 120 -8.55 9.93 -11.93
C SER A 120 -7.17 9.85 -11.27
N TRP A 121 -6.12 9.59 -12.07
CA TRP A 121 -4.74 9.56 -11.57
C TRP A 121 -4.26 10.90 -11.02
N GLU A 122 -4.51 12.01 -11.73
CA GLU A 122 -4.14 13.34 -11.26
C GLU A 122 -4.81 13.68 -9.91
N ARG A 123 -6.10 13.36 -9.80
CA ARG A 123 -6.86 13.59 -8.57
C ARG A 123 -6.34 12.72 -7.42
N GLN A 124 -6.13 11.42 -7.66
CA GLN A 124 -5.61 10.50 -6.65
C GLN A 124 -4.19 10.91 -6.23
N TYR A 125 -3.34 11.32 -7.17
CA TYR A 125 -2.01 11.83 -6.88
C TYR A 125 -2.06 13.05 -5.95
N LYS A 126 -2.83 14.08 -6.29
CA LYS A 126 -2.99 15.29 -5.46
C LYS A 126 -3.50 14.96 -4.05
N LEU A 127 -4.43 14.00 -3.95
CA LEU A 127 -5.04 13.63 -2.67
C LEU A 127 -4.10 12.81 -1.78
N TYR A 128 -3.38 11.84 -2.36
CA TYR A 128 -2.63 10.86 -1.58
C TYR A 128 -1.13 11.15 -1.50
N LYS A 129 -0.58 12.02 -2.35
CA LYS A 129 0.86 12.36 -2.32
C LYS A 129 1.29 12.96 -0.98
N SER A 130 0.47 13.85 -0.41
CA SER A 130 0.73 14.44 0.91
C SER A 130 0.59 13.44 2.07
N GLN A 131 -0.04 12.29 1.82
CA GLN A 131 -0.23 11.20 2.79
C GLN A 131 0.79 10.07 2.62
N GLN A 132 1.73 10.21 1.71
CA GLN A 132 2.81 9.23 1.55
C GLN A 132 3.61 9.11 2.84
N GLY A 133 3.83 7.88 3.32
CA GLY A 133 4.44 7.61 4.62
C GLY A 133 3.45 7.64 5.80
N GLU A 134 2.15 7.87 5.57
CA GLU A 134 1.13 7.84 6.61
C GLU A 134 0.26 6.57 6.53
N ILE A 135 -0.39 6.24 7.64
CA ILE A 135 -1.28 5.09 7.75
C ILE A 135 -2.66 5.44 7.23
N ILE A 136 -3.17 4.59 6.37
CA ILE A 136 -4.53 4.64 5.87
C ILE A 136 -5.29 3.36 6.17
N LYS A 137 -6.61 3.47 6.34
CA LYS A 137 -7.51 2.32 6.48
C LYS A 137 -8.21 2.07 5.15
N GLY A 138 -8.17 0.82 4.67
CA GLY A 138 -8.82 0.44 3.42
C GLY A 138 -9.46 -0.94 3.50
N ASN A 139 -10.42 -1.20 2.60
CA ASN A 139 -11.12 -2.48 2.51
C ASN A 139 -10.62 -3.24 1.28
N ILE A 140 -10.40 -4.55 1.40
CA ILE A 140 -10.02 -5.40 0.27
C ILE A 140 -11.18 -5.46 -0.72
N LYS A 141 -10.96 -4.93 -1.93
CA LYS A 141 -11.98 -4.86 -2.99
C LYS A 141 -11.92 -6.04 -3.94
N SER A 142 -10.72 -6.43 -4.34
CA SER A 142 -10.51 -7.55 -5.25
C SER A 142 -9.11 -8.12 -5.12
N ILE A 143 -8.94 -9.34 -5.62
CA ILE A 143 -7.65 -10.01 -5.74
C ILE A 143 -7.28 -9.98 -7.22
N GLN A 144 -6.28 -9.21 -7.60
CA GLN A 144 -5.81 -9.13 -8.98
C GLN A 144 -4.71 -10.15 -9.24
N GLY A 145 -5.09 -11.30 -9.78
CA GLY A 145 -4.19 -12.43 -9.97
C GLY A 145 -3.57 -12.90 -8.66
N LYS A 146 -2.31 -13.39 -8.74
CA LYS A 146 -1.54 -13.77 -7.55
C LYS A 146 -0.58 -12.66 -7.05
N LYS A 147 -0.64 -11.45 -7.65
CA LYS A 147 0.35 -10.38 -7.43
C LYS A 147 -0.09 -9.32 -6.41
N TYR A 148 -1.35 -8.89 -6.47
CA TYR A 148 -1.84 -7.73 -5.72
C TYR A 148 -3.22 -7.95 -5.12
N TYR A 149 -3.47 -7.33 -3.96
CA TYR A 149 -4.81 -6.97 -3.51
C TYR A 149 -5.12 -5.53 -3.94
N SER A 150 -6.29 -5.32 -4.52
CA SER A 150 -6.86 -4.00 -4.73
C SER A 150 -7.60 -3.59 -3.45
N VAL A 151 -7.26 -2.43 -2.93
CA VAL A 151 -7.77 -1.91 -1.65
C VAL A 151 -8.54 -0.62 -1.92
N ASP A 152 -9.80 -0.59 -1.51
CA ASP A 152 -10.62 0.60 -1.56
C ASP A 152 -10.23 1.54 -0.41
N LEU A 153 -9.77 2.74 -0.77
CA LEU A 153 -9.37 3.81 0.14
C LEU A 153 -10.48 4.88 0.29
N GLY A 154 -11.67 4.63 -0.25
CA GLY A 154 -12.81 5.54 -0.28
C GLY A 154 -12.78 6.51 -1.45
N LYS A 155 -11.73 7.32 -1.61
CA LYS A 155 -11.57 8.29 -2.71
C LYS A 155 -10.59 7.83 -3.79
N GLY A 156 -10.08 6.62 -3.70
CA GLY A 156 -9.14 6.02 -4.64
C GLY A 156 -8.92 4.55 -4.38
N THR A 157 -8.11 3.93 -5.23
CA THR A 157 -7.76 2.52 -5.12
C THR A 157 -6.26 2.39 -4.88
N GLY A 158 -5.90 1.74 -3.77
CA GLY A 158 -4.52 1.36 -3.48
C GLY A 158 -4.26 -0.09 -3.84
N TYR A 159 -2.98 -0.43 -3.97
CA TYR A 159 -2.52 -1.77 -4.35
C TYR A 159 -1.53 -2.28 -3.33
N TRP A 160 -1.87 -3.41 -2.73
CA TRP A 160 -1.05 -4.07 -1.75
C TRP A 160 -0.42 -5.32 -2.37
N ALA A 161 0.86 -5.23 -2.72
CA ALA A 161 1.59 -6.32 -3.38
C ALA A 161 1.82 -7.50 -2.43
N LYS A 162 1.86 -8.72 -2.98
CA LYS A 162 2.12 -9.93 -2.21
C LYS A 162 3.49 -9.90 -1.51
N SER A 163 4.49 -9.27 -2.12
CA SER A 163 5.82 -9.06 -1.53
C SER A 163 5.81 -8.15 -0.29
N GLU A 164 4.76 -7.35 -0.14
CA GLU A 164 4.56 -6.42 0.97
C GLU A 164 3.61 -6.98 2.03
N TRP A 165 3.21 -8.25 1.91
CA TRP A 165 2.42 -8.95 2.91
C TRP A 165 3.32 -9.43 4.04
N THR A 166 2.72 -9.65 5.18
CA THR A 166 3.38 -10.35 6.26
C THR A 166 3.21 -11.87 6.09
N LEU A 167 4.14 -12.64 6.64
CA LEU A 167 4.25 -14.10 6.40
C LEU A 167 2.99 -14.92 6.77
N ARG A 168 2.06 -14.38 7.55
CA ARG A 168 0.88 -15.09 8.08
C ARG A 168 -0.44 -14.42 7.78
N GLU A 169 -0.44 -13.35 6.98
CA GLU A 169 -1.66 -12.69 6.60
C GLU A 169 -2.32 -13.37 5.42
N GLU A 170 -3.61 -13.67 5.56
CA GLU A 170 -4.48 -14.15 4.48
C GLU A 170 -5.67 -13.19 4.34
N PRO A 171 -5.49 -12.08 3.61
CA PRO A 171 -6.54 -11.08 3.46
C PRO A 171 -7.77 -11.65 2.75
N ARG A 172 -8.97 -11.31 3.27
CA ARG A 172 -10.25 -11.72 2.69
C ARG A 172 -10.95 -10.53 2.05
N LEU A 173 -11.77 -10.79 1.04
CA LEU A 173 -12.59 -9.76 0.40
C LEU A 173 -13.48 -9.06 1.44
N GLY A 174 -13.57 -7.74 1.35
CA GLY A 174 -14.32 -6.90 2.29
C GLY A 174 -13.63 -6.66 3.64
N GLN A 175 -12.54 -7.36 3.95
CA GLN A 175 -11.82 -7.16 5.20
C GLN A 175 -11.11 -5.82 5.21
N ARG A 176 -11.16 -5.13 6.36
CA ARG A 176 -10.51 -3.83 6.57
C ARG A 176 -9.14 -3.98 7.19
N PHE A 177 -8.17 -3.28 6.61
CA PHE A 177 -6.78 -3.24 7.07
C PHE A 177 -6.29 -1.82 7.32
N CYS A 178 -5.35 -1.68 8.27
CA CYS A 178 -4.45 -0.54 8.37
C CYS A 178 -3.23 -0.83 7.50
N LEU A 179 -2.88 0.10 6.63
CA LEU A 179 -1.81 -0.02 5.64
C LEU A 179 -1.01 1.29 5.61
N LEU A 180 0.28 1.20 5.32
CA LEU A 180 1.10 2.37 5.06
C LEU A 180 1.06 2.70 3.56
N ILE A 181 0.90 3.96 3.21
CA ILE A 181 1.10 4.44 1.84
C ILE A 181 2.61 4.51 1.60
N LYS A 182 3.15 3.49 0.93
CA LYS A 182 4.59 3.39 0.64
C LYS A 182 5.02 4.36 -0.43
N GLU A 183 4.28 4.41 -1.51
CA GLU A 183 4.59 5.24 -2.68
C GLU A 183 3.32 5.70 -3.38
N VAL A 184 3.34 6.94 -3.86
CA VAL A 184 2.29 7.49 -4.73
C VAL A 184 2.95 8.05 -5.99
N ARG A 185 2.59 7.48 -7.14
CA ARG A 185 3.09 7.83 -8.48
C ARG A 185 2.12 8.74 -9.19
N GLU A 186 2.61 9.56 -10.09
CA GLU A 186 1.77 10.45 -10.90
C GLU A 186 0.82 9.68 -11.82
N LYS A 187 1.34 8.66 -12.49
CA LYS A 187 0.59 7.80 -13.41
C LYS A 187 0.73 6.34 -13.03
N ALA A 188 -0.30 5.57 -13.33
CA ALA A 188 -0.24 4.11 -13.25
C ALA A 188 0.13 3.51 -14.60
N THR A 189 0.70 2.31 -14.56
CA THR A 189 0.86 1.42 -15.72
C THR A 189 0.36 0.03 -15.33
N GLU A 190 0.21 -0.89 -16.28
CA GLU A 190 -0.25 -2.26 -16.00
C GLU A 190 0.59 -2.97 -14.93
N ASP A 191 1.91 -2.77 -14.95
CA ASP A 191 2.84 -3.38 -13.99
C ASP A 191 3.15 -2.51 -12.77
N ASN A 192 2.85 -1.21 -12.82
CA ASN A 192 3.17 -0.25 -11.79
C ASN A 192 1.93 0.53 -11.36
N PRO A 193 1.19 0.05 -10.36
CA PRO A 193 0.02 0.75 -9.85
C PRO A 193 0.38 2.09 -9.20
N GLN A 194 -0.58 3.02 -9.16
CA GLN A 194 -0.36 4.39 -8.72
C GLN A 194 -0.08 4.51 -7.21
N ILE A 195 -0.88 3.84 -6.39
CA ILE A 195 -0.77 3.92 -4.93
C ILE A 195 -0.32 2.56 -4.41
N ILE A 196 0.91 2.49 -3.93
CA ILE A 196 1.50 1.28 -3.36
C ILE A 196 1.32 1.29 -1.86
N LEU A 197 0.76 0.21 -1.34
CA LEU A 197 0.51 0.00 0.07
C LEU A 197 1.42 -1.10 0.62
N THR A 198 1.80 -0.97 1.88
CA THR A 198 2.65 -1.96 2.57
C THR A 198 2.22 -2.16 4.02
N ARG A 199 2.57 -3.34 4.57
CA ARG A 199 2.56 -3.65 6.00
C ARG A 199 3.91 -4.21 6.46
N SER A 200 4.82 -4.51 5.52
CA SER A 200 6.13 -5.09 5.82
C SER A 200 7.20 -4.06 6.14
N ASP A 201 6.99 -2.79 5.80
CA ASP A 201 7.91 -1.69 6.06
C ASP A 201 7.96 -1.33 7.57
N ASP A 202 9.14 -1.05 8.10
CA ASP A 202 9.32 -0.70 9.52
C ASP A 202 8.68 0.66 9.87
N LEU A 203 8.57 1.56 8.89
CA LEU A 203 7.84 2.81 9.04
C LEU A 203 6.36 2.57 9.42
N PHE A 204 5.77 1.45 8.96
CA PHE A 204 4.41 1.07 9.34
C PHE A 204 4.26 0.92 10.86
N ILE A 205 5.18 0.19 11.52
CA ILE A 205 5.15 0.04 12.98
C ILE A 205 5.41 1.36 13.68
N ARG A 206 6.38 2.14 13.20
CA ARG A 206 6.70 3.46 13.76
C ARG A 206 5.48 4.38 13.75
N LYS A 207 4.78 4.46 12.62
CA LYS A 207 3.57 5.28 12.47
C LYS A 207 2.39 4.76 13.31
N LEU A 208 2.21 3.45 13.42
CA LEU A 208 1.20 2.88 14.31
C LEU A 208 1.48 3.24 15.78
N LEU A 209 2.74 3.14 16.22
CA LEU A 209 3.14 3.51 17.56
C LEU A 209 2.94 5.01 17.83
N GLU A 210 3.23 5.87 16.87
CA GLU A 210 2.95 7.32 16.97
C GLU A 210 1.46 7.61 17.10
N GLN A 211 0.59 6.85 16.45
CA GLN A 211 -0.86 7.01 16.54
C GLN A 211 -1.45 6.48 17.86
N GLU A 212 -0.99 5.30 18.30
CA GLU A 212 -1.55 4.60 19.46
C GLU A 212 -0.90 5.04 20.80
N ASN A 213 0.27 5.68 20.76
CA ASN A 213 0.98 6.12 21.96
C ASN A 213 1.21 7.63 21.97
N PRO A 214 0.41 8.38 22.76
CA PRO A 214 0.54 9.84 22.86
C PRO A 214 1.92 10.32 23.34
N GLN A 215 2.64 9.52 24.15
CA GLN A 215 3.97 9.88 24.66
C GLN A 215 5.03 9.82 23.55
N ILE A 216 4.90 8.88 22.59
CA ILE A 216 5.76 8.83 21.41
C ILE A 216 5.44 10.01 20.51
N LYS A 217 4.15 10.26 20.23
CA LYS A 217 3.72 11.39 19.41
C LYS A 217 4.15 12.74 19.97
N ALA A 218 4.15 12.89 21.29
CA ALA A 218 4.57 14.11 21.98
C ALA A 218 6.09 14.25 22.13
N GLY A 219 6.90 13.29 21.64
CA GLY A 219 8.35 13.31 21.76
C GLY A 219 8.89 13.11 23.20
N ILE A 220 8.05 12.63 24.10
CA ILE A 220 8.44 12.25 25.47
C ILE A 220 9.24 10.93 25.42
N ILE A 221 8.81 10.00 24.57
CA ILE A 221 9.53 8.76 24.27
C ILE A 221 9.97 8.82 22.81
N ALA A 222 11.19 8.43 22.54
CA ALA A 222 11.72 8.26 21.21
C ALA A 222 11.87 6.77 20.87
N ILE A 223 11.55 6.42 19.63
CA ILE A 223 11.86 5.11 19.09
C ILE A 223 13.29 5.17 18.56
N HIS A 224 14.20 4.48 19.27
CA HIS A 224 15.62 4.40 18.88
C HIS A 224 15.77 3.55 17.62
N ASP A 225 15.26 2.30 17.67
CA ASP A 225 15.30 1.38 16.54
C ASP A 225 14.15 0.36 16.57
N ILE A 226 13.94 -0.35 15.46
CA ILE A 226 12.93 -1.40 15.35
C ILE A 226 13.59 -2.62 14.69
N LEU A 227 13.69 -3.72 15.42
CA LEU A 227 14.11 -5.01 14.90
C LEU A 227 12.86 -5.82 14.58
N ARG A 228 12.60 -6.03 13.28
CA ARG A 228 11.31 -6.56 12.84
C ARG A 228 11.44 -7.77 11.93
N LEU A 229 10.64 -8.77 12.22
CA LEU A 229 10.30 -9.87 11.32
C LEU A 229 8.80 -9.76 11.01
N PRO A 230 8.41 -9.15 9.86
CA PRO A 230 7.03 -8.85 9.53
C PRO A 230 6.11 -10.09 9.65
N GLY A 231 4.98 -9.95 10.36
CA GLY A 231 4.04 -11.04 10.63
C GLY A 231 4.45 -11.99 11.75
N LEU A 232 5.60 -11.80 12.37
CA LEU A 232 6.12 -12.65 13.44
C LEU A 232 6.36 -11.88 14.74
N VAL A 233 7.32 -10.96 14.72
CA VAL A 233 7.69 -10.18 15.91
C VAL A 233 8.35 -8.87 15.53
N SER A 234 8.01 -7.82 16.28
CA SER A 234 8.68 -6.52 16.30
C SER A 234 9.28 -6.27 17.68
N LYS A 235 10.59 -6.05 17.74
CA LYS A 235 11.30 -5.58 18.93
C LYS A 235 11.53 -4.08 18.77
N VAL A 236 10.82 -3.26 19.53
CA VAL A 236 10.91 -1.81 19.49
C VAL A 236 11.83 -1.34 20.61
N ILE A 237 12.94 -0.76 20.21
CA ILE A 237 13.93 -0.20 21.14
C ILE A 237 13.57 1.26 21.37
N VAL A 238 13.32 1.62 22.61
CA VAL A 238 12.84 2.94 23.01
C VAL A 238 13.75 3.61 24.00
N GLU A 239 13.75 4.94 23.99
CA GLU A 239 14.52 5.75 24.91
C GLU A 239 13.75 7.01 25.34
N ARG A 240 14.30 7.78 26.29
CA ARG A 240 13.72 9.07 26.64
C ARG A 240 13.87 10.03 25.47
N GLY A 241 12.75 10.57 25.01
CA GLY A 241 12.72 11.56 23.95
C GLY A 241 13.24 12.93 24.40
N LYS A 242 13.49 13.81 23.44
CA LYS A 242 14.02 15.17 23.69
C LYS A 242 13.22 15.93 24.74
N VAL A 243 11.88 15.90 24.64
CA VAL A 243 10.99 16.58 25.59
C VAL A 243 11.15 16.07 27.01
N ALA A 244 11.34 14.76 27.21
CA ALA A 244 11.59 14.20 28.53
C ALA A 244 12.96 14.57 29.08
N MET A 245 13.99 14.64 28.24
CA MET A 245 15.34 15.05 28.61
C MET A 245 15.35 16.52 29.03
N GLU A 246 14.77 17.40 28.23
CA GLU A 246 14.71 18.86 28.50
C GLU A 246 13.95 19.18 29.78
N LYS A 247 12.86 18.43 30.07
CA LYS A 247 12.04 18.61 31.28
C LYS A 247 12.55 17.82 32.47
N GLY A 248 13.63 17.08 32.36
CA GLY A 248 14.18 16.24 33.44
C GLY A 248 13.22 15.14 33.93
N LEU A 249 12.31 14.66 33.04
CA LEU A 249 11.33 13.65 33.42
C LEU A 249 12.02 12.30 33.64
N ARG A 250 11.78 11.70 34.80
CA ARG A 250 12.17 10.32 35.08
C ARG A 250 11.01 9.40 34.72
N LEU A 251 11.19 8.58 33.72
CA LEU A 251 10.21 7.60 33.26
C LEU A 251 10.91 6.33 32.77
N ASP A 252 10.19 5.24 32.81
CA ASP A 252 10.56 3.98 32.14
C ASP A 252 9.95 3.99 30.73
N PRO A 253 10.76 4.16 29.65
CA PRO A 253 10.23 4.27 28.31
C PRO A 253 9.51 2.99 27.83
N ALA A 254 10.10 1.82 28.07
CA ALA A 254 9.51 0.54 27.67
C ALA A 254 8.22 0.26 28.45
N GLY A 255 8.21 0.41 29.78
CA GLY A 255 7.02 0.24 30.60
C GLY A 255 5.91 1.21 30.22
N THR A 256 6.25 2.46 29.90
CA THR A 256 5.27 3.47 29.43
C THR A 256 4.65 3.10 28.08
N CYS A 257 5.42 2.48 27.18
CA CYS A 257 4.93 1.98 25.87
C CYS A 257 4.08 0.72 26.01
N ILE A 258 4.39 -0.14 26.98
CA ILE A 258 3.60 -1.33 27.30
C ILE A 258 2.25 -0.93 27.90
N GLY A 259 2.24 0.04 28.81
CA GLY A 259 1.06 0.51 29.53
C GLY A 259 0.65 -0.41 30.67
N GLU A 260 -0.36 0.01 31.46
CA GLU A 260 -0.94 -0.81 32.51
C GLU A 260 -1.47 -2.12 31.92
N GLU A 261 -1.13 -3.25 32.56
CA GLU A 261 -1.51 -4.60 32.09
C GLU A 261 -1.20 -4.89 30.60
N GLY A 262 -0.33 -4.10 29.97
CA GLY A 262 0.05 -4.23 28.56
C GLY A 262 -1.00 -3.71 27.58
N GLU A 263 -1.93 -2.86 28.00
CA GLU A 263 -3.04 -2.41 27.15
C GLU A 263 -2.58 -1.72 25.87
N LYS A 264 -1.57 -0.83 25.95
CA LYS A 264 -1.07 -0.11 24.77
C LYS A 264 -0.39 -1.06 23.78
N ALA A 265 0.45 -1.97 24.29
CA ALA A 265 1.09 -2.99 23.46
C ALA A 265 0.06 -3.92 22.80
N LYS A 266 -0.97 -4.33 23.56
CA LYS A 266 -2.08 -5.15 23.04
C LYS A 266 -2.89 -4.42 21.97
N SER A 267 -3.11 -3.11 22.10
CA SER A 267 -3.81 -2.29 21.09
C SER A 267 -3.08 -2.35 19.75
N VAL A 268 -1.78 -2.08 19.74
CA VAL A 268 -0.96 -2.17 18.53
C VAL A 268 -0.91 -3.61 18.00
N SER A 269 -0.71 -4.60 18.87
CA SER A 269 -0.67 -6.02 18.48
C SER A 269 -1.96 -6.47 17.78
N ARG A 270 -3.13 -5.96 18.15
CA ARG A 270 -4.39 -6.26 17.44
C ARG A 270 -4.40 -5.75 16.01
N LEU A 271 -3.80 -4.57 15.77
CA LEU A 271 -3.72 -3.98 14.43
C LEU A 271 -2.74 -4.69 13.49
N ILE A 272 -1.71 -5.32 14.07
CA ILE A 272 -0.66 -6.03 13.34
C ILE A 272 -0.76 -7.55 13.43
N TYR A 273 -1.83 -8.06 14.07
CA TYR A 273 -2.00 -9.51 14.23
C TYR A 273 -1.74 -10.27 12.90
N PRO A 274 -0.98 -11.39 12.94
CA PRO A 274 -0.51 -12.17 14.09
C PRO A 274 0.88 -11.77 14.63
N GLU A 275 1.44 -10.65 14.24
CA GLU A 275 2.74 -10.14 14.68
C GLU A 275 2.70 -9.69 16.14
N ARG A 276 3.69 -10.12 16.94
CA ARG A 276 3.85 -9.66 18.32
C ARG A 276 4.72 -8.42 18.37
N ILE A 277 4.44 -7.54 19.32
CA ILE A 277 5.28 -6.38 19.60
C ILE A 277 5.81 -6.45 21.02
N ASP A 278 7.12 -6.25 21.17
CA ASP A 278 7.81 -6.21 22.46
C ASP A 278 8.65 -4.91 22.52
N PHE A 279 8.78 -4.34 23.72
CA PHE A 279 9.54 -3.11 23.94
C PHE A 279 10.78 -3.36 24.78
N ALA A 280 11.88 -2.70 24.44
CA ALA A 280 13.13 -2.74 25.19
C ALA A 280 13.70 -1.32 25.35
N ASP A 281 14.13 -0.95 26.58
CA ASP A 281 14.82 0.31 26.80
C ASP A 281 16.21 0.27 26.18
N TRP A 282 16.52 1.30 25.44
CA TRP A 282 17.84 1.52 24.89
C TRP A 282 18.92 1.67 25.99
N THR A 283 20.07 1.09 25.76
CA THR A 283 21.28 1.29 26.54
C THR A 283 22.50 0.95 25.67
N GLU A 284 23.57 1.71 25.85
CA GLU A 284 24.86 1.43 25.16
C GLU A 284 25.48 0.13 25.63
N ASP A 285 25.18 -0.29 26.88
CA ASP A 285 25.67 -1.53 27.45
C ASP A 285 24.97 -2.75 26.82
N LYS A 286 25.64 -3.38 25.87
CA LYS A 286 25.14 -4.59 25.18
C LYS A 286 24.79 -5.71 26.16
N LYS A 287 25.48 -5.80 27.32
CA LYS A 287 25.18 -6.82 28.36
C LYS A 287 23.78 -6.64 28.95
N LYS A 288 23.31 -5.40 29.05
CA LYS A 288 21.96 -5.07 29.53
C LYS A 288 20.92 -5.09 28.42
N LEU A 289 21.32 -4.77 27.19
CA LEU A 289 20.40 -4.71 26.04
C LEU A 289 20.04 -6.09 25.52
N LEU A 290 21.02 -6.98 25.37
CA LEU A 290 20.79 -8.32 24.84
C LEU A 290 19.68 -9.10 25.59
N PRO A 291 19.65 -9.20 26.94
CA PRO A 291 18.58 -9.91 27.64
C PRO A 291 17.19 -9.29 27.40
N LYS A 292 17.11 -7.96 27.22
CA LYS A 292 15.84 -7.27 26.93
C LYS A 292 15.34 -7.61 25.52
N LEU A 293 16.25 -7.67 24.53
CA LEU A 293 15.92 -8.05 23.17
C LEU A 293 15.49 -9.51 23.03
N LEU A 294 16.04 -10.38 23.87
CA LEU A 294 15.68 -11.80 23.87
C LEU A 294 14.36 -12.11 24.61
N SER A 295 13.79 -11.14 25.35
CA SER A 295 12.48 -11.33 25.98
C SER A 295 11.44 -11.92 25.00
N PRO A 296 10.58 -12.88 25.43
CA PRO A 296 10.35 -13.36 26.79
C PRO A 296 11.30 -14.47 27.26
N VAL A 297 12.36 -14.79 26.51
CA VAL A 297 13.38 -15.77 26.92
C VAL A 297 14.26 -15.15 27.98
N LYS A 298 14.23 -15.70 29.21
CA LYS A 298 15.12 -15.28 30.28
C LYS A 298 16.41 -16.08 30.17
N LEU A 299 17.54 -15.37 30.15
CA LEU A 299 18.86 -16.00 30.19
C LEU A 299 19.14 -16.52 31.59
N ILE A 300 19.71 -17.74 31.69
CA ILE A 300 20.23 -18.29 32.95
C ILE A 300 21.59 -17.64 33.21
N LYS A 301 22.46 -17.60 32.20
CA LYS A 301 23.80 -17.07 32.28
C LYS A 301 24.19 -16.38 30.96
N LEU A 302 25.06 -15.38 31.07
CA LEU A 302 25.70 -14.69 29.95
C LEU A 302 27.21 -14.77 30.16
N ASN A 303 27.93 -15.43 29.28
CA ASN A 303 29.37 -15.54 29.31
C ASN A 303 29.97 -14.77 28.16
N ILE A 304 30.96 -13.94 28.41
CA ILE A 304 31.67 -13.16 27.39
C ILE A 304 33.03 -13.81 27.21
N LYS A 305 33.23 -14.49 26.08
CA LYS A 305 34.51 -15.11 25.73
C LYS A 305 35.48 -14.09 25.10
N LYS A 306 34.98 -13.26 24.21
CA LYS A 306 35.69 -12.17 23.53
C LYS A 306 34.74 -10.99 23.35
N GLU A 307 35.25 -9.86 22.90
CA GLU A 307 34.47 -8.63 22.69
C GLU A 307 33.25 -8.86 21.80
N GLU A 308 33.38 -9.67 20.74
CA GLU A 308 32.32 -9.96 19.78
C GLU A 308 31.76 -11.39 19.92
N GLU A 309 32.28 -12.23 20.81
CA GLU A 309 31.96 -13.65 20.96
C GLU A 309 31.33 -13.91 22.31
N TRP A 310 30.00 -14.05 22.33
CA TRP A 310 29.22 -14.21 23.54
C TRP A 310 28.48 -15.52 23.58
N GLU A 311 28.38 -16.09 24.75
CA GLU A 311 27.62 -17.32 25.04
C GLU A 311 26.43 -17.01 25.92
N ILE A 312 25.26 -17.43 25.51
CA ILE A 312 24.02 -17.33 26.31
C ILE A 312 23.57 -18.72 26.73
N VAL A 313 23.27 -18.87 28.01
CA VAL A 313 22.69 -20.11 28.55
C VAL A 313 21.20 -19.92 28.74
N VAL A 314 20.40 -20.78 28.11
CA VAL A 314 18.95 -20.72 28.14
C VAL A 314 18.33 -22.03 28.61
N PRO A 315 17.17 -22.02 29.28
CA PRO A 315 16.47 -23.23 29.67
C PRO A 315 15.99 -23.98 28.41
N GLN A 316 16.10 -25.31 28.42
CA GLN A 316 15.63 -26.14 27.30
C GLN A 316 14.21 -25.85 26.86
N GLN A 317 13.30 -25.63 27.80
CA GLN A 317 11.89 -25.26 27.51
C GLN A 317 11.71 -23.98 26.73
N LYS A 318 12.68 -23.09 26.72
CA LYS A 318 12.63 -21.78 26.05
C LYS A 318 13.41 -21.71 24.74
N VAL A 319 14.18 -22.72 24.40
CA VAL A 319 14.99 -22.82 23.19
C VAL A 319 14.12 -22.71 21.93
N SER A 320 12.98 -23.41 21.93
CA SER A 320 12.03 -23.36 20.80
C SER A 320 11.54 -21.94 20.50
N LEU A 321 11.35 -21.10 21.55
CA LEU A 321 10.96 -19.69 21.38
C LEU A 321 12.08 -18.85 20.76
N LEU A 322 13.34 -19.15 21.12
CA LEU A 322 14.51 -18.45 20.61
C LEU A 322 14.81 -18.81 19.16
N LEU A 323 14.65 -20.10 18.83
CA LEU A 323 14.94 -20.63 17.51
C LEU A 323 13.73 -20.67 16.57
N GLN A 324 12.58 -20.12 16.99
CA GLN A 324 11.41 -20.00 16.13
C GLN A 324 11.79 -19.37 14.78
N HIS A 325 11.15 -19.87 13.71
CA HIS A 325 11.38 -19.43 12.33
C HIS A 325 12.86 -19.56 11.90
N GLY A 326 13.52 -20.60 12.40
CA GLY A 326 14.89 -20.90 12.05
C GLY A 326 15.91 -19.93 12.65
N GLY A 327 15.68 -19.42 13.85
CA GLY A 327 16.60 -18.53 14.54
C GLY A 327 16.73 -17.13 13.92
N LYS A 328 15.83 -16.73 13.00
CA LYS A 328 15.90 -15.42 12.32
C LYS A 328 15.93 -14.25 13.29
N LEU A 329 15.18 -14.34 14.41
CA LEU A 329 15.19 -13.28 15.42
C LEU A 329 16.54 -13.15 16.09
N LEU A 330 17.13 -14.29 16.51
CA LEU A 330 18.45 -14.29 17.13
C LEU A 330 19.53 -13.78 16.18
N LYS A 331 19.47 -14.19 14.91
CA LYS A 331 20.38 -13.70 13.87
C LYS A 331 20.28 -12.16 13.71
N MET A 332 19.06 -11.62 13.62
CA MET A 332 18.84 -10.19 13.51
C MET A 332 19.37 -9.42 14.74
N ILE A 333 19.16 -9.96 15.95
CA ILE A 333 19.72 -9.37 17.19
C ILE A 333 21.24 -9.43 17.18
N SER A 334 21.85 -10.57 16.75
CA SER A 334 23.29 -10.72 16.59
C SER A 334 23.88 -9.70 15.64
N GLU A 335 23.27 -9.52 14.47
CA GLU A 335 23.69 -8.53 13.46
C GLU A 335 23.57 -7.10 13.99
N TYR A 336 22.45 -6.77 14.65
CA TYR A 336 22.25 -5.45 15.25
C TYR A 336 23.28 -5.09 16.32
N LEU A 337 23.57 -6.03 17.21
CA LEU A 337 24.55 -5.84 18.28
C LEU A 337 26.00 -6.04 17.81
N LYS A 338 26.21 -6.55 16.59
CA LYS A 338 27.52 -6.95 16.05
C LYS A 338 28.22 -7.94 16.99
N LEU A 339 27.51 -9.03 17.31
CA LEU A 339 27.97 -10.09 18.21
C LEU A 339 27.76 -11.45 17.55
N ASN A 340 28.71 -12.37 17.79
CA ASN A 340 28.54 -13.80 17.53
C ASN A 340 27.96 -14.44 18.79
N ILE A 341 26.71 -14.85 18.75
CA ILE A 341 25.99 -15.38 19.90
C ILE A 341 25.91 -16.90 19.79
N HIS A 342 26.56 -17.58 20.71
CA HIS A 342 26.49 -19.06 20.87
C HIS A 342 25.43 -19.38 21.91
N VAL A 343 24.54 -20.32 21.58
CA VAL A 343 23.43 -20.73 22.47
C VAL A 343 23.78 -22.04 23.13
N LEU A 344 23.89 -22.03 24.45
CA LEU A 344 24.03 -23.21 25.28
C LEU A 344 22.70 -23.55 25.92
N ILE A 345 22.31 -24.79 25.88
CA ILE A 345 21.05 -25.27 26.43
C ILE A 345 21.35 -25.98 27.77
N LEU A 346 20.75 -25.50 28.85
CA LEU A 346 20.76 -26.18 30.09
C LEU A 346 19.61 -27.20 30.10
N GLU A 347 19.97 -28.50 30.12
CA GLU A 347 19.02 -29.60 30.30
C GLU A 347 18.74 -29.77 31.81
N GLU A 348 17.47 -29.61 32.24
CA GLU A 348 17.05 -30.09 33.54
C GLU A 348 16.92 -31.64 33.40
N MET A 349 17.72 -32.39 34.15
CA MET A 349 17.76 -33.84 34.08
C MET A 349 16.42 -34.46 34.52
N GLU A 350 15.56 -34.80 33.57
CA GLU A 350 14.63 -35.92 33.68
C GLU A 350 15.15 -37.04 32.74
N GLU A 351 15.69 -38.10 33.31
CA GLU A 351 16.49 -39.14 32.65
C GLU A 351 15.85 -39.87 31.44
N ASN A 352 14.58 -39.68 31.11
CA ASN A 352 13.88 -40.51 30.12
C ASN A 352 13.36 -39.82 28.85
N LYS A 353 13.59 -38.50 28.65
CA LYS A 353 13.10 -37.75 27.47
C LYS A 353 14.18 -37.12 26.60
N VAL A 354 15.43 -37.31 26.93
CA VAL A 354 16.57 -36.56 26.37
C VAL A 354 16.87 -36.92 24.90
N LEU A 355 16.72 -38.18 24.51
CA LEU A 355 17.16 -38.66 23.20
C LEU A 355 16.24 -38.25 22.04
N GLU A 356 14.93 -38.14 22.24
CA GLU A 356 13.97 -37.79 21.19
C GLU A 356 14.00 -36.30 20.81
N ASN A 357 14.27 -35.41 21.78
CA ASN A 357 14.34 -33.98 21.56
C ASN A 357 15.66 -33.52 20.93
N LYS A 358 16.77 -34.17 21.21
CA LYS A 358 18.09 -33.86 20.59
C LYS A 358 18.04 -33.96 19.07
N GLY A 359 17.38 -34.96 18.51
CA GLY A 359 17.27 -35.15 17.07
C GLY A 359 16.43 -34.08 16.36
N LYS A 360 15.36 -33.62 16.98
CA LYS A 360 14.48 -32.59 16.41
C LYS A 360 15.13 -31.22 16.44
N ILE A 361 15.77 -30.84 17.52
CA ILE A 361 16.47 -29.55 17.67
C ILE A 361 17.64 -29.43 16.69
N LEU A 362 18.43 -30.48 16.53
CA LEU A 362 19.56 -30.51 15.59
C LEU A 362 19.12 -30.49 14.12
N GLN A 363 17.94 -31.03 13.78
CA GLN A 363 17.36 -30.89 12.42
C GLN A 363 16.85 -29.49 12.11
N GLU A 364 16.35 -28.77 13.11
CA GLU A 364 15.90 -27.36 12.93
C GLU A 364 17.07 -26.37 12.81
N ILE A 365 18.23 -26.68 13.35
CA ILE A 365 19.43 -25.83 13.40
C ILE A 365 20.31 -25.96 12.14
N GLY A 366 20.15 -27.04 11.35
CA GLY A 366 20.99 -27.30 10.19
C GLY A 366 20.96 -26.21 9.11
N ASN A 367 21.97 -25.35 9.08
CA ASN A 367 22.35 -24.41 8.03
C ASN A 367 22.46 -22.90 8.38
N TYR A 368 22.76 -22.53 9.62
CA TYR A 368 22.97 -21.12 9.95
C TYR A 368 24.46 -20.80 10.19
N LYS A 369 25.06 -20.03 9.31
CA LYS A 369 26.50 -19.68 9.35
C LYS A 369 26.97 -18.86 10.56
N ASN A 370 26.06 -18.29 11.37
CA ASN A 370 26.40 -17.37 12.46
C ASN A 370 25.74 -17.70 13.80
N VAL A 371 25.14 -18.89 13.96
CA VAL A 371 24.56 -19.35 15.23
C VAL A 371 25.00 -20.76 15.48
N GLU A 372 25.93 -20.95 16.42
CA GLU A 372 26.33 -22.26 16.95
C GLU A 372 25.50 -22.56 18.19
N VAL A 373 24.86 -23.72 18.22
CA VAL A 373 24.10 -24.21 19.37
C VAL A 373 24.80 -25.44 19.91
N GLN A 374 25.23 -25.39 21.17
CA GLN A 374 25.81 -26.52 21.88
C GLN A 374 24.93 -26.90 23.06
N ILE A 375 24.74 -28.22 23.24
CA ILE A 375 24.02 -28.78 24.38
C ILE A 375 25.09 -29.11 25.44
N VAL A 376 24.94 -28.53 26.63
CA VAL A 376 25.85 -28.76 27.74
C VAL A 376 25.10 -29.53 28.82
N GLU A 377 25.63 -30.70 29.18
CA GLU A 377 25.21 -31.44 30.37
C GLU A 377 25.69 -30.69 31.61
N GLU A 378 24.93 -30.75 32.69
CA GLU A 378 25.10 -30.00 33.95
C GLU A 378 26.56 -29.70 34.30
N ILE A 379 26.87 -28.42 34.50
CA ILE A 379 28.13 -28.05 35.13
C ILE A 379 27.94 -28.28 36.63
N GLU A 380 28.52 -29.40 37.13
CA GLU A 380 28.69 -29.62 38.55
C GLU A 380 29.23 -28.36 39.24
N LYS A 381 28.71 -28.14 40.45
CA LYS A 381 28.88 -26.97 41.31
C LYS A 381 30.26 -26.41 41.46
#